data_f121241889437a70ae5c569ff7095539
#
_entry.id   f121241889437a70ae5c569ff7095539
#
_cell.length_a   1.000
_cell.length_b   1.000
_cell.length_c   1.000
_cell.angle_alpha   90.00
_cell.angle_beta   90.00
_cell.angle_gamma   90.00
#
_symmetry.space_group_name_H-M   'P 1'
#
loop_
_entity.id
_entity.type
_entity.pdbx_description
1 polymer ?
#
loop_
_entity_poly.entity_id
_entity_poly.type
_entity_poly.pdbx_seq_one_letter_code
_entity_poly.pdbx_strand_id
1 'polypeptide(L)'
;MLQHVVDGESELAKFNAETKKKYANFPEIVREDAHVYKDTDGYYVVKEEWQKPSNAFEKLKLAKDAMKTVIALNEIKTLGEKSGSTKEDFEKFEKELGDGDEIDHRLKWAGLFHRRKGHYGRFMMRLKLPGGLVSSEQMKYLASLVQSYGDDGCADITTRQNIQMRGIQLKDAHDIMINLERLNMCSLQSGLDNARNATGSPIAGIDPLEIIDTRPFTDKIQEYVTGGGRGNPEIANLGRKWNVCVVGSSDYFEHPELNDLAFVPAKSETTGEMGFNVLVGGFISSARAAEAIPLDA
;
A
#
# COMPACT_ATOMS: atom_id res chain seq x y z
N MET A 1 27.25 8.16 3.43
CA MET A 1 25.77 8.08 3.48
C MET A 1 25.26 7.53 4.82
N LEU A 2 25.72 6.37 5.29
CA LEU A 2 25.32 5.83 6.61
C LEU A 2 25.81 6.63 7.81
N GLN A 3 26.90 7.37 7.70
CA GLN A 3 27.43 8.21 8.76
C GLN A 3 26.41 9.31 9.17
N HIS A 4 25.60 9.81 8.19
CA HIS A 4 24.54 10.79 8.47
C HIS A 4 23.37 10.21 9.28
N VAL A 5 23.19 8.89 9.27
CA VAL A 5 22.16 8.21 10.07
C VAL A 5 22.66 7.91 11.49
N VAL A 6 23.97 7.71 11.65
CA VAL A 6 24.59 7.31 12.93
C VAL A 6 25.00 8.50 13.81
N ASP A 7 25.43 9.61 13.20
CA ASP A 7 25.87 10.80 13.96
C ASP A 7 24.73 11.74 14.41
N GLY A 8 23.48 11.32 14.22
CA GLY A 8 22.32 11.94 14.81
C GLY A 8 21.97 13.34 14.29
N GLU A 9 21.24 14.09 15.11
CA GLU A 9 20.62 15.38 14.76
C GLU A 9 21.60 16.43 14.16
N SER A 10 22.90 16.37 14.44
CA SER A 10 23.86 17.38 13.98
C SER A 10 24.14 17.27 12.47
N GLU A 11 24.23 16.06 11.91
CA GLU A 11 24.49 15.85 10.48
C GLU A 11 23.23 16.06 9.65
N LEU A 12 22.07 15.63 10.16
CA LEU A 12 20.78 15.93 9.54
C LEU A 12 20.51 17.44 9.54
N ALA A 13 20.88 18.15 10.63
CA ALA A 13 20.75 19.61 10.69
C ALA A 13 21.68 20.31 9.71
N LYS A 14 22.93 19.85 9.53
CA LYS A 14 23.87 20.35 8.52
C LYS A 14 23.36 20.08 7.12
N PHE A 15 22.92 18.85 6.84
CA PHE A 15 22.33 18.46 5.54
C PHE A 15 21.11 19.33 5.21
N ASN A 16 20.20 19.53 6.17
CA ASN A 16 19.04 20.39 5.98
C ASN A 16 19.44 21.85 5.78
N ALA A 17 20.48 22.34 6.45
CA ALA A 17 20.99 23.71 6.30
C ALA A 17 21.68 23.89 4.93
N GLU A 18 22.49 22.92 4.49
CA GLU A 18 23.13 22.93 3.18
C GLU A 18 22.11 22.78 2.05
N THR A 19 21.13 21.89 2.22
CA THR A 19 20.02 21.72 1.28
C THR A 19 19.20 22.99 1.19
N LYS A 20 18.84 23.61 2.32
CA LYS A 20 18.19 24.92 2.34
C LYS A 20 19.02 25.98 1.65
N LYS A 21 20.35 26.00 1.85
CA LYS A 21 21.25 26.95 1.23
C LYS A 21 21.42 26.71 -0.27
N LYS A 22 21.50 25.45 -0.69
CA LYS A 22 21.57 25.03 -2.10
C LYS A 22 20.28 25.39 -2.85
N TYR A 23 19.12 25.27 -2.20
CA TYR A 23 17.81 25.55 -2.79
C TYR A 23 17.23 26.91 -2.39
N ALA A 24 17.92 27.69 -1.54
CA ALA A 24 17.50 29.05 -1.18
C ALA A 24 17.52 30.03 -2.38
N ASN A 25 18.26 29.71 -3.43
CA ASN A 25 18.30 30.47 -4.68
C ASN A 25 17.38 29.91 -5.77
N PHE A 26 16.69 28.78 -5.52
CA PHE A 26 15.53 28.47 -6.34
C PHE A 26 14.49 29.50 -5.93
N PRO A 27 13.99 30.33 -6.88
CA PRO A 27 12.89 31.21 -6.57
C PRO A 27 11.83 30.31 -5.93
N GLU A 28 11.36 30.71 -4.76
CA GLU A 28 10.16 30.11 -4.19
C GLU A 28 9.18 30.01 -5.34
N ILE A 29 8.87 28.79 -5.82
CA ILE A 29 7.94 28.60 -6.94
C ILE A 29 6.53 28.79 -6.37
N VAL A 30 6.35 29.82 -5.59
CA VAL A 30 5.06 30.41 -5.32
C VAL A 30 4.84 31.44 -6.43
N ARG A 31 4.62 30.91 -7.64
CA ARG A 31 4.00 31.75 -8.65
C ARG A 31 2.65 32.16 -8.10
N GLU A 32 2.25 33.41 -8.34
CA GLU A 32 0.89 33.89 -7.99
C GLU A 32 -0.20 32.98 -8.59
N ASP A 33 0.11 32.23 -9.67
CA ASP A 33 -0.72 31.24 -10.34
C ASP A 33 -0.54 29.81 -9.81
N ALA A 34 0.23 29.58 -8.73
CA ALA A 34 0.43 28.26 -8.19
C ALA A 34 -0.88 27.62 -7.73
N HIS A 35 -1.07 26.35 -8.09
CA HIS A 35 -2.24 25.56 -7.70
C HIS A 35 -2.22 25.12 -6.23
N VAL A 36 -1.15 25.44 -5.52
CA VAL A 36 -0.91 25.09 -4.14
C VAL A 36 -0.57 26.32 -3.32
N TYR A 37 -0.90 26.26 -2.05
CA TYR A 37 -0.44 27.24 -1.04
C TYR A 37 0.11 26.48 0.17
N LYS A 38 0.85 27.18 0.99
CA LYS A 38 1.33 26.65 2.26
C LYS A 38 0.31 27.05 3.34
N ASP A 39 -0.20 26.05 4.07
CA ASP A 39 -1.13 26.30 5.17
C ASP A 39 -0.42 26.82 6.42
N THR A 40 -1.19 27.08 7.50
CA THR A 40 -0.68 27.59 8.77
C THR A 40 0.28 26.64 9.47
N ASP A 41 0.19 25.34 9.18
CA ASP A 41 1.02 24.29 9.77
C ASP A 41 2.25 23.98 8.90
N GLY A 42 2.37 24.67 7.75
CA GLY A 42 3.51 24.60 6.87
C GLY A 42 3.41 23.52 5.78
N TYR A 43 2.26 22.88 5.62
CA TYR A 43 2.00 21.91 4.55
C TYR A 43 1.54 22.59 3.26
N TYR A 44 1.95 21.98 2.11
CA TYR A 44 1.44 22.42 0.83
C TYR A 44 0.06 21.82 0.57
N VAL A 45 -0.94 22.67 0.39
CA VAL A 45 -2.33 22.33 0.16
C VAL A 45 -2.76 22.82 -1.21
N VAL A 46 -3.48 21.99 -1.97
CA VAL A 46 -4.05 22.40 -3.26
C VAL A 46 -5.18 23.41 -3.03
N LYS A 47 -5.13 24.54 -3.73
CA LYS A 47 -6.18 25.58 -3.66
C LYS A 47 -7.55 25.00 -4.02
N GLU A 48 -8.59 25.45 -3.33
CA GLU A 48 -9.94 24.89 -3.46
C GLU A 48 -10.49 24.93 -4.90
N GLU A 49 -10.20 25.98 -5.65
CA GLU A 49 -10.60 26.11 -7.06
C GLU A 49 -9.96 25.05 -7.97
N TRP A 50 -8.86 24.41 -7.55
CA TRP A 50 -8.17 23.34 -8.26
C TRP A 50 -8.54 21.96 -7.79
N GLN A 51 -9.26 21.84 -6.67
CA GLN A 51 -9.78 20.59 -6.12
C GLN A 51 -11.00 20.13 -6.94
N LYS A 52 -10.79 19.82 -8.22
CA LYS A 52 -11.86 19.36 -9.13
C LYS A 52 -11.84 17.84 -9.23
N PRO A 53 -12.58 17.12 -8.36
CA PRO A 53 -12.63 15.69 -8.43
C PRO A 53 -13.28 15.22 -9.73
N SER A 54 -12.59 14.34 -10.46
CA SER A 54 -13.06 13.78 -11.73
C SER A 54 -13.96 12.55 -11.55
N ASN A 55 -13.94 11.96 -10.35
CA ASN A 55 -14.69 10.75 -10.01
C ASN A 55 -15.07 10.70 -8.52
N ALA A 56 -15.94 9.75 -8.16
CA ALA A 56 -16.43 9.59 -6.80
C ALA A 56 -15.29 9.33 -5.78
N PHE A 57 -14.25 8.62 -6.19
CA PHE A 57 -13.13 8.33 -5.31
C PHE A 57 -12.29 9.58 -4.99
N GLU A 58 -12.02 10.43 -5.97
CA GLU A 58 -11.34 11.71 -5.73
C GLU A 58 -12.16 12.64 -4.85
N LYS A 59 -13.50 12.60 -4.94
CA LYS A 59 -14.39 13.32 -4.00
C LYS A 59 -14.20 12.84 -2.56
N LEU A 60 -14.11 11.52 -2.35
CA LEU A 60 -13.83 10.96 -1.02
C LEU A 60 -12.46 11.40 -0.49
N LYS A 61 -11.44 11.42 -1.36
CA LYS A 61 -10.08 11.85 -1.00
C LYS A 61 -10.01 13.30 -0.57
N LEU A 62 -10.79 14.18 -1.21
CA LEU A 62 -10.87 15.60 -0.89
C LEU A 62 -11.74 15.89 0.32
N ALA A 63 -12.45 14.91 0.87
CA ALA A 63 -13.16 15.07 2.13
C ALA A 63 -12.15 15.40 3.24
N LYS A 64 -12.47 16.41 4.09
CA LYS A 64 -11.62 16.86 5.22
C LYS A 64 -11.29 15.74 6.21
N ASP A 65 -12.14 14.72 6.25
CA ASP A 65 -11.93 13.54 7.10
C ASP A 65 -11.39 12.38 6.25
N ALA A 66 -10.07 12.19 6.31
CA ALA A 66 -9.39 11.08 5.64
C ALA A 66 -9.92 9.70 6.09
N MET A 67 -10.51 9.63 7.29
CA MET A 67 -11.12 8.40 7.81
C MET A 67 -12.42 8.03 7.09
N LYS A 68 -13.02 8.89 6.28
CA LYS A 68 -14.16 8.51 5.44
C LYS A 68 -13.84 7.45 4.39
N THR A 69 -12.58 7.32 4.02
CA THR A 69 -12.14 6.26 3.12
C THR A 69 -11.96 4.92 3.84
N VAL A 70 -11.80 4.95 5.16
CA VAL A 70 -11.61 3.76 6.00
C VAL A 70 -12.97 3.16 6.31
N ILE A 71 -13.08 1.85 6.11
CA ILE A 71 -14.26 1.09 6.48
C ILE A 71 -13.96 0.28 7.76
N ALA A 72 -14.82 0.41 8.75
CA ALA A 72 -14.70 -0.34 10.00
C ALA A 72 -15.08 -1.81 9.80
N LEU A 73 -14.44 -2.71 10.54
CA LEU A 73 -14.70 -4.15 10.46
C LEU A 73 -16.18 -4.48 10.78
N ASN A 74 -16.76 -3.79 11.78
CA ASN A 74 -18.18 -3.95 12.13
C ASN A 74 -19.12 -3.45 11.02
N GLU A 75 -18.70 -2.45 10.25
CA GLU A 75 -19.46 -1.97 9.09
C GLU A 75 -19.43 -3.02 7.98
N ILE A 76 -18.29 -3.67 7.72
CA ILE A 76 -18.17 -4.79 6.76
C ILE A 76 -19.14 -5.92 7.18
N LYS A 77 -19.24 -6.24 8.47
CA LYS A 77 -20.18 -7.23 9.00
C LYS A 77 -21.62 -6.84 8.66
N THR A 78 -22.01 -5.62 8.97
CA THR A 78 -23.37 -5.11 8.73
C THR A 78 -23.72 -5.12 7.23
N LEU A 79 -22.79 -4.72 6.37
CA LEU A 79 -22.97 -4.77 4.92
C LEU A 79 -23.08 -6.21 4.43
N GLY A 80 -22.28 -7.11 4.98
CA GLY A 80 -22.31 -8.54 4.67
C GLY A 80 -23.64 -9.18 5.03
N GLU A 81 -24.18 -8.91 6.21
CA GLU A 81 -25.48 -9.39 6.64
C GLU A 81 -26.64 -8.92 5.73
N LYS A 82 -26.54 -7.70 5.21
CA LYS A 82 -27.54 -7.13 4.28
C LYS A 82 -27.37 -7.62 2.83
N SER A 83 -26.18 -7.97 2.42
CA SER A 83 -25.87 -8.33 1.02
C SER A 83 -26.47 -9.65 0.56
N GLY A 84 -26.88 -10.52 1.49
CA GLY A 84 -27.44 -11.84 1.21
C GLY A 84 -26.42 -12.82 0.61
N SER A 85 -26.92 -13.88 0.02
CA SER A 85 -26.11 -14.99 -0.49
C SER A 85 -26.25 -15.22 -1.99
N THR A 86 -27.36 -14.76 -2.58
CA THR A 86 -27.63 -14.91 -4.01
C THR A 86 -27.26 -13.66 -4.79
N LYS A 87 -27.22 -13.80 -6.11
CA LYS A 87 -27.02 -12.67 -7.00
C LYS A 87 -28.15 -11.66 -6.88
N GLU A 88 -29.39 -12.15 -6.80
CA GLU A 88 -30.61 -11.35 -6.69
C GLU A 88 -30.62 -10.55 -5.37
N ASP A 89 -30.20 -11.17 -4.26
CA ASP A 89 -30.06 -10.48 -2.98
C ASP A 89 -29.05 -9.33 -3.08
N PHE A 90 -27.91 -9.60 -3.71
CA PHE A 90 -26.87 -8.59 -3.85
C PHE A 90 -27.29 -7.44 -4.78
N GLU A 91 -28.02 -7.72 -5.86
CA GLU A 91 -28.58 -6.70 -6.75
C GLU A 91 -29.57 -5.78 -6.01
N LYS A 92 -30.40 -6.35 -5.13
CA LYS A 92 -31.32 -5.61 -4.29
C LYS A 92 -30.57 -4.73 -3.29
N PHE A 93 -29.61 -5.31 -2.60
CA PHE A 93 -28.73 -4.62 -1.65
C PHE A 93 -27.99 -3.43 -2.31
N GLU A 94 -27.41 -3.61 -3.49
CA GLU A 94 -26.69 -2.56 -4.20
C GLU A 94 -27.64 -1.39 -4.59
N LYS A 95 -28.89 -1.70 -4.97
CA LYS A 95 -29.90 -0.67 -5.26
C LYS A 95 -30.32 0.11 -3.99
N GLU A 96 -30.38 -0.55 -2.85
CA GLU A 96 -30.74 0.05 -1.57
C GLU A 96 -29.64 0.96 -1.01
N LEU A 97 -28.37 0.71 -1.36
CA LEU A 97 -27.23 1.52 -0.94
C LEU A 97 -27.19 2.91 -1.60
N GLY A 98 -27.83 3.10 -2.74
CA GLY A 98 -27.90 4.36 -3.45
C GLY A 98 -26.59 4.75 -4.14
N ASP A 99 -25.53 5.10 -3.42
CA ASP A 99 -24.20 5.40 -3.96
C ASP A 99 -23.29 4.18 -3.82
N GLY A 100 -23.51 3.18 -4.66
CA GLY A 100 -22.70 1.96 -4.69
C GLY A 100 -21.21 2.18 -5.00
N ASP A 101 -20.86 3.31 -5.61
CA ASP A 101 -19.47 3.63 -5.91
C ASP A 101 -18.71 4.04 -4.65
N GLU A 102 -19.32 4.74 -3.72
CA GLU A 102 -18.69 5.08 -2.43
C GLU A 102 -18.36 3.82 -1.64
N ILE A 103 -19.33 2.92 -1.48
CA ILE A 103 -19.13 1.66 -0.75
C ILE A 103 -18.08 0.80 -1.43
N ASP A 104 -18.10 0.67 -2.75
CA ASP A 104 -17.06 -0.06 -3.49
C ASP A 104 -15.65 0.49 -3.21
N HIS A 105 -15.50 1.80 -3.14
CA HIS A 105 -14.22 2.42 -2.84
C HIS A 105 -13.75 2.14 -1.41
N ARG A 106 -14.65 2.24 -0.45
CA ARG A 106 -14.36 1.94 0.96
C ARG A 106 -14.03 0.46 1.17
N LEU A 107 -14.75 -0.44 0.51
CA LEU A 107 -14.44 -1.89 0.53
C LEU A 107 -13.07 -2.19 -0.10
N LYS A 108 -12.68 -1.49 -1.17
CA LYS A 108 -11.33 -1.63 -1.77
C LYS A 108 -10.23 -1.21 -0.80
N TRP A 109 -10.47 -0.24 0.08
CA TRP A 109 -9.53 0.11 1.12
C TRP A 109 -9.28 -1.08 2.08
N ALA A 110 -10.32 -1.84 2.40
CA ALA A 110 -10.24 -3.08 3.17
C ALA A 110 -9.68 -4.27 2.37
N GLY A 111 -9.34 -4.07 1.09
CA GLY A 111 -8.82 -5.11 0.21
C GLY A 111 -9.88 -5.93 -0.52
N LEU A 112 -11.15 -5.50 -0.47
CA LEU A 112 -12.29 -6.16 -1.11
C LEU A 112 -12.65 -5.46 -2.43
N PHE A 113 -12.55 -6.18 -3.54
CA PHE A 113 -12.81 -5.65 -4.88
C PHE A 113 -13.99 -6.39 -5.51
N HIS A 114 -15.10 -5.68 -5.71
CA HIS A 114 -16.27 -6.27 -6.36
C HIS A 114 -15.97 -6.65 -7.82
N ARG A 115 -16.33 -7.86 -8.19
CA ARG A 115 -16.12 -8.43 -9.52
C ARG A 115 -17.41 -8.37 -10.34
N ARG A 116 -17.76 -7.17 -10.81
CA ARG A 116 -19.06 -6.92 -11.48
C ARG A 116 -19.27 -7.72 -12.77
N LYS A 117 -18.23 -7.88 -13.60
CA LYS A 117 -18.34 -8.64 -14.85
C LYS A 117 -18.11 -10.14 -14.61
N GLY A 118 -19.08 -10.96 -14.93
CA GLY A 118 -19.02 -12.43 -14.85
C GLY A 118 -19.12 -13.01 -13.44
N HIS A 119 -18.86 -12.23 -12.41
CA HIS A 119 -18.81 -12.65 -11.00
C HIS A 119 -19.55 -11.66 -10.08
N TYR A 120 -20.75 -11.27 -10.48
CA TYR A 120 -21.55 -10.30 -9.74
C TYR A 120 -21.87 -10.80 -8.32
N GLY A 121 -21.68 -9.93 -7.32
CA GLY A 121 -21.82 -10.30 -5.89
C GLY A 121 -20.61 -11.06 -5.34
N ARG A 122 -19.59 -11.33 -6.15
CA ARG A 122 -18.34 -11.95 -5.74
C ARG A 122 -17.23 -10.93 -5.67
N PHE A 123 -16.38 -11.06 -4.67
CA PHE A 123 -15.27 -10.17 -4.40
C PHE A 123 -13.93 -10.88 -4.63
N MET A 124 -12.95 -10.10 -5.02
CA MET A 124 -11.56 -10.46 -4.87
C MET A 124 -11.05 -9.82 -3.58
N MET A 125 -10.49 -10.61 -2.68
CA MET A 125 -9.78 -10.11 -1.51
C MET A 125 -8.29 -10.16 -1.77
N ARG A 126 -7.61 -9.03 -1.61
CA ARG A 126 -6.17 -8.94 -1.76
C ARG A 126 -5.53 -8.92 -0.38
N LEU A 127 -4.58 -9.81 -0.17
CA LEU A 127 -3.82 -9.89 1.07
C LEU A 127 -2.56 -9.03 0.98
N LYS A 128 -2.04 -8.63 2.12
CA LYS A 128 -0.70 -8.12 2.30
C LYS A 128 0.16 -9.21 2.91
N LEU A 129 1.24 -9.55 2.22
CA LEU A 129 2.18 -10.60 2.61
C LEU A 129 3.59 -10.01 2.43
N PRO A 130 4.15 -9.39 3.47
CA PRO A 130 5.45 -8.71 3.37
C PRO A 130 6.53 -9.68 2.90
N GLY A 131 7.29 -9.28 1.86
CA GLY A 131 8.31 -10.13 1.24
C GLY A 131 7.78 -11.44 0.63
N GLY A 132 6.46 -11.61 0.51
CA GLY A 132 5.85 -12.82 -0.02
C GLY A 132 5.89 -14.04 0.90
N LEU A 133 6.22 -13.84 2.17
CA LEU A 133 6.33 -14.94 3.13
C LEU A 133 4.96 -15.46 3.55
N VAL A 134 4.79 -16.78 3.47
CA VAL A 134 3.57 -17.46 3.87
C VAL A 134 3.93 -18.75 4.60
N SER A 135 3.44 -18.91 5.82
CA SER A 135 3.63 -20.14 6.58
C SER A 135 2.73 -21.28 6.04
N SER A 136 3.05 -22.51 6.37
CA SER A 136 2.23 -23.67 6.00
C SER A 136 0.83 -23.60 6.62
N GLU A 137 0.68 -23.04 7.81
CA GLU A 137 -0.60 -22.85 8.48
C GLU A 137 -1.45 -21.81 7.75
N GLN A 138 -0.86 -20.66 7.42
CA GLN A 138 -1.51 -19.62 6.59
C GLN A 138 -1.96 -20.21 5.25
N MET A 139 -1.09 -20.94 4.56
CA MET A 139 -1.40 -21.54 3.25
C MET A 139 -2.54 -22.57 3.36
N LYS A 140 -2.59 -23.38 4.41
CA LYS A 140 -3.71 -24.32 4.64
C LYS A 140 -5.04 -23.59 4.82
N TYR A 141 -5.04 -22.48 5.56
CA TYR A 141 -6.23 -21.65 5.71
C TYR A 141 -6.69 -21.06 4.37
N LEU A 142 -5.76 -20.46 3.61
CA LEU A 142 -6.08 -19.90 2.30
C LEU A 142 -6.61 -20.95 1.33
N ALA A 143 -6.03 -22.16 1.33
CA ALA A 143 -6.51 -23.27 0.52
C ALA A 143 -7.93 -23.69 0.92
N SER A 144 -8.26 -23.76 2.21
CA SER A 144 -9.60 -24.07 2.69
C SER A 144 -10.62 -23.01 2.26
N LEU A 145 -10.25 -21.74 2.24
CA LEU A 145 -11.09 -20.66 1.74
C LEU A 145 -11.40 -20.82 0.26
N VAL A 146 -10.37 -21.02 -0.57
CA VAL A 146 -10.56 -21.25 -2.02
C VAL A 146 -11.50 -22.41 -2.25
N GLN A 147 -11.28 -23.53 -1.55
CA GLN A 147 -12.09 -24.73 -1.68
C GLN A 147 -13.56 -24.50 -1.28
N SER A 148 -13.82 -23.65 -0.29
CA SER A 148 -15.19 -23.38 0.19
C SER A 148 -16.07 -22.68 -0.84
N TYR A 149 -15.48 -21.98 -1.80
CA TYR A 149 -16.20 -21.28 -2.88
C TYR A 149 -16.33 -22.10 -4.18
N GLY A 150 -15.84 -23.35 -4.21
CA GLY A 150 -15.98 -24.25 -5.36
C GLY A 150 -15.42 -23.65 -6.65
N ASP A 151 -16.18 -23.71 -7.74
CA ASP A 151 -15.76 -23.19 -9.04
C ASP A 151 -15.55 -21.67 -9.09
N ASP A 152 -16.14 -20.92 -8.17
CA ASP A 152 -15.92 -19.48 -8.02
C ASP A 152 -14.61 -19.19 -7.28
N GLY A 153 -14.05 -20.13 -6.54
CA GLY A 153 -12.88 -20.00 -5.71
C GLY A 153 -11.58 -20.20 -6.48
N CYS A 154 -10.72 -19.19 -6.47
CA CYS A 154 -9.34 -19.33 -6.92
C CYS A 154 -8.42 -18.35 -6.19
N ALA A 155 -7.13 -18.58 -6.30
CA ALA A 155 -6.11 -17.67 -5.76
C ALA A 155 -5.07 -17.35 -6.83
N ASP A 156 -4.73 -16.07 -6.96
CA ASP A 156 -3.65 -15.59 -7.82
C ASP A 156 -2.45 -15.20 -6.94
N ILE A 157 -1.28 -15.66 -7.28
CA ILE A 157 -0.01 -15.13 -6.78
C ILE A 157 0.42 -13.99 -7.71
N THR A 158 0.76 -12.84 -7.16
CA THR A 158 1.07 -11.66 -7.95
C THR A 158 2.56 -11.35 -7.98
N THR A 159 2.99 -10.58 -8.98
CA THR A 159 4.37 -10.07 -9.08
C THR A 159 4.77 -9.15 -7.92
N ARG A 160 3.79 -8.66 -7.13
CA ARG A 160 4.06 -7.90 -5.90
C ARG A 160 4.03 -8.80 -4.65
N GLN A 161 4.31 -10.08 -4.82
CA GLN A 161 4.48 -11.04 -3.73
C GLN A 161 3.28 -11.07 -2.77
N ASN A 162 2.06 -10.94 -3.30
CA ASN A 162 0.86 -11.11 -2.51
C ASN A 162 -0.12 -12.10 -3.16
N ILE A 163 -1.13 -12.49 -2.40
CA ILE A 163 -2.17 -13.41 -2.84
C ILE A 163 -3.48 -12.63 -2.99
N GLN A 164 -4.21 -12.93 -4.06
CA GLN A 164 -5.54 -12.42 -4.32
C GLN A 164 -6.51 -13.61 -4.33
N MET A 165 -7.39 -13.65 -3.34
CA MET A 165 -8.42 -14.67 -3.22
C MET A 165 -9.67 -14.22 -4.00
N ARG A 166 -10.25 -15.09 -4.83
CA ARG A 166 -11.45 -14.79 -5.61
C ARG A 166 -12.63 -15.62 -5.14
N GLY A 167 -13.84 -15.18 -5.51
CA GLY A 167 -15.09 -15.88 -5.19
C GLY A 167 -15.69 -15.49 -3.84
N ILE A 168 -15.05 -14.63 -3.07
CA ILE A 168 -15.48 -14.26 -1.72
C ILE A 168 -16.83 -13.55 -1.76
N GLN A 169 -17.74 -13.96 -0.89
CA GLN A 169 -19.01 -13.27 -0.66
C GLN A 169 -18.85 -12.23 0.44
N LEU A 170 -19.55 -11.09 0.30
CA LEU A 170 -19.41 -9.99 1.27
C LEU A 170 -19.84 -10.42 2.68
N LYS A 171 -20.83 -11.29 2.80
CA LYS A 171 -21.31 -11.83 4.09
C LYS A 171 -20.24 -12.58 4.88
N ASP A 172 -19.26 -13.18 4.17
CA ASP A 172 -18.20 -13.98 4.79
C ASP A 172 -16.95 -13.12 5.09
N ALA A 173 -16.87 -11.93 4.51
CA ALA A 173 -15.68 -11.10 4.53
C ALA A 173 -15.22 -10.74 5.95
N HIS A 174 -16.15 -10.43 6.85
CA HIS A 174 -15.85 -10.12 8.24
C HIS A 174 -15.13 -11.28 8.94
N ASP A 175 -15.69 -12.49 8.86
CA ASP A 175 -15.15 -13.65 9.56
C ASP A 175 -13.82 -14.10 8.93
N ILE A 176 -13.68 -13.95 7.62
CA ILE A 176 -12.41 -14.17 6.92
C ILE A 176 -11.35 -13.21 7.46
N MET A 177 -11.66 -11.91 7.59
CA MET A 177 -10.70 -10.91 8.09
C MET A 177 -10.29 -11.18 9.54
N ILE A 178 -11.20 -11.61 10.41
CA ILE A 178 -10.88 -12.02 11.78
C ILE A 178 -9.92 -13.23 11.80
N ASN A 179 -10.15 -14.22 10.93
CA ASN A 179 -9.28 -15.37 10.87
C ASN A 179 -7.91 -15.04 10.25
N LEU A 180 -7.87 -14.12 9.28
CA LEU A 180 -6.60 -13.61 8.76
C LEU A 180 -5.77 -12.94 9.86
N GLU A 181 -6.40 -12.09 10.69
CA GLU A 181 -5.74 -11.43 11.82
C GLU A 181 -5.16 -12.45 12.81
N ARG A 182 -5.90 -13.50 13.16
CA ARG A 182 -5.42 -14.60 14.02
C ARG A 182 -4.19 -15.32 13.47
N LEU A 183 -4.03 -15.30 12.16
CA LEU A 183 -2.90 -15.89 11.45
C LEU A 183 -1.82 -14.84 11.09
N ASN A 184 -1.87 -13.66 11.67
CA ASN A 184 -0.97 -12.53 11.34
C ASN A 184 -0.96 -12.18 9.84
N MET A 185 -2.11 -12.26 9.20
CA MET A 185 -2.33 -11.81 7.83
C MET A 185 -3.28 -10.61 7.82
N CYS A 186 -3.20 -9.79 6.80
CA CYS A 186 -4.01 -8.59 6.68
C CYS A 186 -4.42 -8.35 5.23
N SER A 187 -5.64 -7.85 5.02
CA SER A 187 -6.13 -7.35 3.72
C SER A 187 -6.26 -5.83 3.68
N LEU A 188 -6.21 -5.15 4.84
CA LEU A 188 -6.39 -3.70 4.95
C LEU A 188 -5.33 -2.94 4.14
N GLN A 189 -5.74 -1.82 3.59
CA GLN A 189 -4.87 -0.93 2.81
C GLN A 189 -4.15 -1.61 1.62
N SER A 190 -4.66 -2.76 1.16
CA SER A 190 -4.10 -3.47 0.01
C SER A 190 -4.63 -2.97 -1.33
N GLY A 191 -5.67 -2.15 -1.31
CA GLY A 191 -6.32 -1.55 -2.47
C GLY A 191 -6.22 -0.03 -2.49
N LEU A 192 -6.76 0.57 -3.56
CA LEU A 192 -6.80 2.01 -3.79
C LEU A 192 -5.40 2.68 -3.76
N ASP A 193 -5.38 3.95 -3.36
CA ASP A 193 -4.17 4.76 -3.28
C ASP A 193 -3.57 4.64 -1.87
N ASN A 194 -3.02 3.47 -1.63
CA ASN A 194 -2.32 3.11 -0.40
C ASN A 194 -0.90 2.62 -0.72
N ALA A 195 -0.07 2.52 0.30
CA ALA A 195 1.16 1.78 0.21
C ALA A 195 0.85 0.31 -0.09
N ARG A 196 1.43 -0.21 -1.18
CA ARG A 196 1.23 -1.57 -1.64
C ARG A 196 2.01 -2.55 -0.77
N ASN A 197 1.87 -3.85 -1.06
CA ASN A 197 2.67 -4.87 -0.40
C ASN A 197 4.16 -4.54 -0.51
N ALA A 198 4.88 -4.56 0.59
CA ALA A 198 6.34 -4.42 0.58
C ALA A 198 6.95 -5.67 -0.04
N THR A 199 7.76 -5.50 -1.10
CA THR A 199 8.45 -6.60 -1.76
C THR A 199 9.88 -6.73 -1.24
N GLY A 200 10.36 -7.95 -1.16
CA GLY A 200 11.73 -8.29 -0.78
C GLY A 200 12.29 -9.39 -1.68
N SER A 201 13.49 -9.87 -1.40
CA SER A 201 14.08 -10.95 -2.19
C SER A 201 13.18 -12.19 -2.17
N PRO A 202 12.83 -12.76 -3.35
CA PRO A 202 11.99 -13.96 -3.41
C PRO A 202 12.70 -15.21 -2.86
N ILE A 203 14.01 -15.14 -2.66
CA ILE A 203 14.86 -16.22 -2.14
C ILE A 203 15.63 -15.80 -0.87
N ALA A 204 15.06 -14.83 -0.12
CA ALA A 204 15.65 -14.37 1.13
C ALA A 204 15.92 -15.54 2.11
N GLY A 205 17.12 -15.56 2.67
CA GLY A 205 17.59 -16.59 3.60
C GLY A 205 18.15 -17.84 2.97
N ILE A 206 18.10 -17.99 1.64
CA ILE A 206 18.69 -19.11 0.88
C ILE A 206 19.53 -18.66 -0.32
N ASP A 207 19.59 -17.36 -0.56
CA ASP A 207 20.35 -16.77 -1.65
C ASP A 207 21.86 -16.73 -1.31
N PRO A 208 22.74 -17.38 -2.10
CA PRO A 208 24.18 -17.30 -1.87
C PRO A 208 24.76 -15.89 -2.10
N LEU A 209 24.04 -15.00 -2.77
CA LEU A 209 24.39 -13.62 -3.02
C LEU A 209 23.68 -12.63 -2.09
N GLU A 210 23.01 -13.14 -1.05
CA GLU A 210 22.33 -12.30 -0.06
C GLU A 210 23.34 -11.43 0.71
N ILE A 211 23.06 -10.13 0.74
CA ILE A 211 23.85 -9.13 1.46
C ILE A 211 23.16 -8.80 2.79
N ILE A 212 21.85 -8.65 2.75
CA ILE A 212 21.00 -8.33 3.91
C ILE A 212 19.71 -9.16 3.82
N ASP A 213 19.31 -9.80 4.92
CA ASP A 213 17.99 -10.44 5.02
C ASP A 213 16.89 -9.37 4.99
N THR A 214 16.06 -9.39 3.95
CA THR A 214 14.98 -8.39 3.74
C THR A 214 13.74 -8.62 4.58
N ARG A 215 13.54 -9.83 5.11
CA ARG A 215 12.30 -10.23 5.81
C ARG A 215 11.95 -9.33 7.00
N PRO A 216 12.88 -9.00 7.91
CA PRO A 216 12.55 -8.12 9.04
C PRO A 216 12.18 -6.70 8.63
N PHE A 217 12.71 -6.22 7.49
CA PHE A 217 12.44 -4.86 7.00
C PHE A 217 11.08 -4.79 6.31
N THR A 218 10.74 -5.78 5.49
CA THR A 218 9.42 -5.85 4.85
C THR A 218 8.31 -5.98 5.89
N ASP A 219 8.54 -6.75 6.96
CA ASP A 219 7.61 -6.88 8.10
C ASP A 219 7.40 -5.54 8.82
N LYS A 220 8.47 -4.81 9.15
CA LYS A 220 8.37 -3.48 9.79
C LYS A 220 7.64 -2.46 8.92
N ILE A 221 7.91 -2.44 7.60
CA ILE A 221 7.21 -1.58 6.67
C ILE A 221 5.72 -1.92 6.66
N GLN A 222 5.39 -3.19 6.61
CA GLN A 222 4.00 -3.66 6.62
C GLN A 222 3.29 -3.29 7.93
N GLU A 223 3.95 -3.49 9.07
CA GLU A 223 3.42 -3.14 10.38
C GLU A 223 3.10 -1.65 10.47
N TYR A 224 4.01 -0.79 10.04
CA TYR A 224 3.78 0.65 9.98
C TYR A 224 2.64 1.00 9.05
N VAL A 225 2.66 0.49 7.80
CA VAL A 225 1.66 0.79 6.77
C VAL A 225 0.25 0.42 7.21
N THR A 226 0.09 -0.70 7.91
CA THR A 226 -1.23 -1.20 8.33
C THR A 226 -1.59 -0.87 9.77
N GLY A 227 -0.73 -0.15 10.50
CA GLY A 227 -0.93 0.11 11.92
C GLY A 227 -1.08 -1.18 12.73
N GLY A 228 -0.25 -2.18 12.44
CA GLY A 228 -0.35 -3.52 13.06
C GLY A 228 -1.63 -4.26 12.68
N GLY A 229 -2.11 -4.11 11.45
CA GLY A 229 -3.34 -4.77 10.97
C GLY A 229 -4.64 -4.06 11.31
N ARG A 230 -4.59 -2.89 11.95
CA ARG A 230 -5.77 -2.11 12.37
C ARG A 230 -6.11 -0.96 11.41
N GLY A 231 -5.22 -0.68 10.47
CA GLY A 231 -5.26 0.48 9.59
C GLY A 231 -4.45 1.66 10.14
N ASN A 232 -3.73 2.35 9.26
CA ASN A 232 -2.99 3.55 9.61
C ASN A 232 -3.64 4.78 8.97
N PRO A 233 -4.33 5.64 9.76
CA PRO A 233 -5.03 6.81 9.22
C PRO A 233 -4.08 7.86 8.63
N GLU A 234 -2.83 7.95 9.07
CA GLU A 234 -1.85 8.92 8.58
C GLU A 234 -1.51 8.72 7.09
N ILE A 235 -1.59 7.47 6.62
CA ILE A 235 -1.27 7.09 5.24
C ILE A 235 -2.43 6.39 4.52
N ALA A 236 -3.64 6.48 5.05
CA ALA A 236 -4.82 5.82 4.48
C ALA A 236 -5.33 6.49 3.18
N ASN A 237 -4.91 7.72 2.90
CA ASN A 237 -5.40 8.51 1.78
C ASN A 237 -4.26 9.17 1.00
N LEU A 238 -3.35 8.37 0.48
CA LEU A 238 -2.24 8.85 -0.36
C LEU A 238 -2.77 9.43 -1.68
N GLY A 239 -2.03 10.34 -2.28
CA GLY A 239 -2.35 10.93 -3.58
C GLY A 239 -2.47 9.88 -4.70
N ARG A 240 -1.69 8.81 -4.64
CA ARG A 240 -1.69 7.68 -5.57
C ARG A 240 -1.20 6.42 -4.87
N LYS A 241 -1.44 5.23 -5.47
CA LYS A 241 -0.82 3.97 -5.04
C LYS A 241 0.70 4.14 -4.96
N TRP A 242 1.29 3.58 -3.93
CA TRP A 242 2.70 3.75 -3.62
C TRP A 242 3.36 2.37 -3.43
N ASN A 243 4.46 2.16 -4.11
CA ASN A 243 5.17 0.89 -4.15
C ASN A 243 6.48 1.00 -3.40
N VAL A 244 6.80 -0.02 -2.61
CA VAL A 244 8.04 -0.08 -1.85
C VAL A 244 8.69 -1.45 -2.01
N CYS A 245 10.02 -1.47 -2.14
CA CYS A 245 10.80 -2.69 -2.09
C CYS A 245 12.04 -2.55 -1.20
N VAL A 246 12.52 -3.69 -0.72
CA VAL A 246 13.77 -3.82 0.02
C VAL A 246 14.62 -4.86 -0.70
N VAL A 247 15.69 -4.41 -1.33
CA VAL A 247 16.64 -5.29 -2.01
C VAL A 247 17.54 -5.97 -0.98
N GLY A 248 17.73 -7.26 -1.09
CA GLY A 248 18.55 -8.05 -0.16
C GLY A 248 19.78 -8.66 -0.80
N SER A 249 19.81 -8.74 -2.11
CA SER A 249 20.80 -9.44 -2.91
C SER A 249 21.54 -8.50 -3.86
N SER A 250 22.65 -8.95 -4.41
CA SER A 250 23.28 -8.30 -5.56
C SER A 250 22.52 -8.52 -6.87
N ASP A 251 21.59 -9.48 -6.90
CA ASP A 251 20.67 -9.70 -8.01
C ASP A 251 19.36 -8.96 -7.73
N TYR A 252 19.12 -7.83 -8.33
CA TYR A 252 18.01 -6.92 -8.07
C TYR A 252 16.64 -7.47 -8.54
N PHE A 253 16.23 -8.61 -8.00
CA PHE A 253 14.94 -9.27 -8.32
C PHE A 253 13.72 -8.38 -8.09
N GLU A 254 13.83 -7.45 -7.14
CA GLU A 254 12.75 -6.54 -6.74
C GLU A 254 12.55 -5.38 -7.69
N HIS A 255 13.45 -5.19 -8.65
CA HIS A 255 13.44 -4.05 -9.57
C HIS A 255 13.30 -2.71 -8.83
N PRO A 256 14.31 -2.32 -8.02
CA PRO A 256 14.26 -1.11 -7.20
C PRO A 256 13.99 0.16 -8.03
N GLU A 257 14.46 0.18 -9.28
CA GLU A 257 14.28 1.27 -10.23
C GLU A 257 12.81 1.55 -10.61
N LEU A 258 11.90 0.59 -10.40
CA LEU A 258 10.48 0.68 -10.74
C LEU A 258 9.57 0.97 -9.55
N ASN A 259 10.13 1.20 -8.37
CA ASN A 259 9.37 1.44 -7.15
C ASN A 259 9.40 2.92 -6.77
N ASP A 260 8.29 3.40 -6.16
CA ASP A 260 8.20 4.77 -5.64
C ASP A 260 9.24 5.01 -4.54
N LEU A 261 9.56 3.97 -3.76
CA LEU A 261 10.63 3.92 -2.78
C LEU A 261 11.34 2.57 -2.85
N ALA A 262 12.67 2.59 -2.83
CA ALA A 262 13.47 1.39 -2.76
C ALA A 262 14.64 1.55 -1.79
N PHE A 263 14.91 0.49 -1.05
CA PHE A 263 16.06 0.35 -0.16
C PHE A 263 17.04 -0.63 -0.79
N VAL A 264 18.23 -0.15 -1.15
CA VAL A 264 19.27 -0.96 -1.82
C VAL A 264 20.44 -1.14 -0.86
N PRO A 265 20.90 -2.36 -0.58
CA PRO A 265 21.96 -2.60 0.40
C PRO A 265 23.23 -1.85 0.05
N ALA A 266 23.83 -1.23 1.03
CA ALA A 266 25.06 -0.48 0.91
C ALA A 266 25.94 -0.69 2.13
N LYS A 267 27.26 -0.61 1.92
CA LYS A 267 28.25 -0.65 2.99
C LYS A 267 28.93 0.71 3.10
N SER A 268 28.98 1.25 4.32
CA SER A 268 29.71 2.48 4.58
C SER A 268 31.21 2.29 4.30
N GLU A 269 31.78 3.15 3.47
CA GLU A 269 33.22 3.14 3.18
C GLU A 269 34.06 3.53 4.42
N THR A 270 33.48 4.32 5.33
CA THR A 270 34.20 4.85 6.49
C THR A 270 34.07 3.94 7.71
N THR A 271 32.88 3.42 8.02
CA THR A 271 32.64 2.60 9.21
C THR A 271 32.61 1.09 8.91
N GLY A 272 32.40 0.71 7.66
CA GLY A 272 32.20 -0.68 7.25
C GLY A 272 30.82 -1.23 7.64
N GLU A 273 29.93 -0.43 8.20
CA GLU A 273 28.58 -0.83 8.59
C GLU A 273 27.67 -1.04 7.38
N MET A 274 26.78 -2.00 7.49
CA MET A 274 25.77 -2.31 6.48
C MET A 274 24.52 -1.48 6.69
N GLY A 275 23.92 -0.99 5.62
CA GLY A 275 22.67 -0.25 5.59
C GLY A 275 22.09 -0.20 4.20
N PHE A 276 21.37 0.88 3.89
CA PHE A 276 20.70 1.02 2.60
C PHE A 276 20.94 2.40 2.00
N ASN A 277 21.17 2.40 0.69
CA ASN A 277 20.89 3.56 -0.14
C ASN A 277 19.38 3.63 -0.42
N VAL A 278 18.84 4.82 -0.48
CA VAL A 278 17.41 5.06 -0.73
C VAL A 278 17.23 5.60 -2.14
N LEU A 279 16.37 4.93 -2.92
CA LEU A 279 15.97 5.39 -4.25
C LEU A 279 14.51 5.84 -4.21
N VAL A 280 14.17 6.88 -4.95
CA VAL A 280 12.81 7.44 -4.98
C VAL A 280 12.34 7.77 -6.39
N GLY A 281 11.02 7.73 -6.60
CA GLY A 281 10.35 8.25 -7.80
C GLY A 281 10.26 7.29 -8.98
N GLY A 282 10.62 6.01 -8.79
CA GLY A 282 10.45 5.00 -9.85
C GLY A 282 8.98 4.63 -10.05
N PHE A 283 8.59 4.44 -11.30
CA PHE A 283 7.27 3.93 -11.63
C PHE A 283 7.20 3.39 -13.06
N ILE A 284 6.22 2.52 -13.30
CA ILE A 284 5.85 2.05 -14.63
C ILE A 284 4.33 2.07 -14.81
N SER A 285 3.88 2.53 -15.96
CA SER A 285 2.49 2.54 -16.37
C SER A 285 2.36 2.18 -17.85
N SER A 286 1.14 2.03 -18.35
CA SER A 286 0.89 1.80 -19.79
C SER A 286 1.32 2.96 -20.69
N ALA A 287 1.44 4.18 -20.16
CA ALA A 287 1.73 5.39 -20.93
C ALA A 287 3.16 5.89 -20.75
N ARG A 288 3.79 5.62 -19.60
CA ARG A 288 5.13 6.13 -19.28
C ARG A 288 5.78 5.35 -18.17
N ALA A 289 7.09 5.42 -18.09
CA ALA A 289 7.91 4.91 -17.00
C ALA A 289 8.95 5.96 -16.60
N ALA A 290 9.42 5.88 -15.36
CA ALA A 290 10.58 6.60 -14.88
C ALA A 290 11.38 5.70 -13.94
N GLU A 291 12.69 5.80 -13.98
CA GLU A 291 13.58 5.14 -13.05
C GLU A 291 13.62 5.89 -11.72
N ALA A 292 13.71 5.15 -10.63
CA ALA A 292 13.99 5.71 -9.32
C ALA A 292 15.41 6.29 -9.30
N ILE A 293 15.55 7.44 -8.67
CA ILE A 293 16.84 8.12 -8.50
C ILE A 293 17.34 7.95 -7.08
N PRO A 294 18.67 7.78 -6.87
CA PRO A 294 19.21 7.75 -5.53
C PRO A 294 19.01 9.12 -4.86
N LEU A 295 18.69 9.09 -3.59
CA LEU A 295 18.76 10.27 -2.75
C LEU A 295 20.23 10.51 -2.45
N ASP A 296 20.81 11.53 -3.08
CA ASP A 296 22.14 12.00 -2.72
C ASP A 296 22.10 12.53 -1.29
N ALA A 297 22.98 12.01 -0.49
CA ALA A 297 23.22 12.46 0.85
C ALA A 297 24.07 13.73 0.88
#